data_5f80af21344f65785579af0c6cd149a3
#
_entry.id   5f80af21344f65785579af0c6cd149a3
#
_cell.length_a   1.000
_cell.length_b   1.000
_cell.length_c   1.000
_cell.angle_alpha   90.00
_cell.angle_beta   90.00
_cell.angle_gamma   90.00
#
_symmetry.space_group_name_H-M   'P 1'
#
loop_
_entity.id
_entity.type
_entity.pdbx_description
1 polymer ?
#
loop_
_entity_poly.entity_id
_entity_poly.type
_entity_poly.pdbx_seq_one_letter_code
_entity_poly.pdbx_strand_id
1 'polypeptide(L)'
;MKATSHFIFAWVIFVSLCLGGCSTTNLENYQGTPFQDNVYHGGPQKIPGRVQCAYYDFSGEGVAYHDLDAANNGSGNLNPANGTYLNEFRMREGVDTSYTKFHDEIDNNPYDLVPPPEGQLYVGWTTPGEWFNLTVEVERAGVYTIDLLYTSNRGGTISLNRNGKPLVSSIKIVSTRNDNDPVAWRQWHHWNVMTNFAEVKLPKGISVLTVRIVTGGNMNLACLDFRPKNK
;
A
#
# COMPACT_ATOMS: atom_id res chain seq x y z
N MET A 1 -0.06 -13.92 -86.92
CA MET A 1 -0.01 -14.56 -85.59
C MET A 1 0.24 -13.46 -84.56
N LYS A 2 -0.75 -13.05 -83.80
CA LYS A 2 -0.63 -12.03 -82.71
C LYS A 2 -0.68 -12.75 -81.39
N ALA A 3 0.37 -12.65 -80.58
CA ALA A 3 0.46 -13.20 -79.26
C ALA A 3 -0.13 -12.18 -78.26
N THR A 4 -1.16 -12.57 -77.56
CA THR A 4 -1.80 -11.80 -76.47
C THR A 4 -1.17 -12.20 -75.16
N SER A 5 -0.47 -11.24 -74.53
CA SER A 5 0.11 -11.37 -73.21
C SER A 5 -0.93 -11.02 -72.15
N HIS A 6 -1.22 -11.92 -71.24
CA HIS A 6 -2.10 -11.72 -70.09
C HIS A 6 -1.25 -11.33 -68.90
N PHE A 7 -1.39 -10.09 -68.44
CA PHE A 7 -0.84 -9.65 -67.14
C PHE A 7 -1.80 -10.03 -66.01
N ILE A 8 -1.34 -10.91 -65.12
CA ILE A 8 -2.05 -11.22 -63.89
C ILE A 8 -1.59 -10.24 -62.82
N PHE A 9 -2.50 -9.37 -62.38
CA PHE A 9 -2.26 -8.45 -61.24
C PHE A 9 -2.55 -9.26 -59.97
N ALA A 10 -1.50 -9.61 -59.22
CA ALA A 10 -1.64 -10.16 -57.87
C ALA A 10 -1.84 -9.02 -56.85
N TRP A 11 -3.03 -9.01 -56.24
CA TRP A 11 -3.32 -8.12 -55.11
C TRP A 11 -2.68 -8.69 -53.85
N VAL A 12 -1.68 -8.01 -53.33
CA VAL A 12 -1.12 -8.31 -52.01
C VAL A 12 -1.97 -7.59 -50.96
N ILE A 13 -2.77 -8.37 -50.24
CA ILE A 13 -3.52 -7.85 -49.07
C ILE A 13 -2.54 -7.70 -47.91
N PHE A 14 -2.20 -6.48 -47.56
CA PHE A 14 -1.46 -6.15 -46.34
C PHE A 14 -2.45 -6.26 -45.15
N VAL A 15 -2.43 -7.37 -44.45
CA VAL A 15 -3.09 -7.49 -43.14
C VAL A 15 -2.21 -6.74 -42.11
N SER A 16 -2.59 -5.52 -41.79
CA SER A 16 -1.97 -4.78 -40.67
C SER A 16 -2.42 -5.40 -39.35
N LEU A 17 -1.57 -6.26 -38.77
CA LEU A 17 -1.74 -6.70 -37.38
C LEU A 17 -1.48 -5.48 -36.49
N CYS A 18 -2.56 -4.87 -35.99
CA CYS A 18 -2.45 -3.96 -34.85
C CYS A 18 -2.08 -4.80 -33.62
N LEU A 19 -0.79 -4.96 -33.38
CA LEU A 19 -0.26 -5.36 -32.10
C LEU A 19 -0.61 -4.25 -31.12
N GLY A 20 -1.73 -4.41 -30.42
CA GLY A 20 -2.05 -3.61 -29.26
C GLY A 20 -0.91 -3.72 -28.26
N GLY A 21 -0.01 -2.76 -28.26
CA GLY A 21 1.08 -2.67 -27.31
C GLY A 21 0.51 -2.66 -25.89
N CYS A 22 0.54 -3.82 -25.22
CA CYS A 22 0.40 -3.89 -23.79
C CYS A 22 1.54 -3.06 -23.22
N SER A 23 1.24 -1.84 -22.75
CA SER A 23 2.23 -0.98 -22.08
C SER A 23 2.60 -1.65 -20.77
N THR A 24 3.55 -2.57 -20.81
CA THR A 24 4.21 -3.09 -19.61
C THR A 24 4.95 -1.93 -18.99
N THR A 25 4.41 -1.42 -17.89
CA THR A 25 5.09 -0.40 -17.09
C THR A 25 6.40 -1.02 -16.62
N ASN A 26 7.52 -0.46 -17.07
CA ASN A 26 8.85 -0.97 -16.78
C ASN A 26 9.12 -0.93 -15.26
N LEU A 27 9.01 -2.10 -14.62
CA LEU A 27 9.55 -2.39 -13.29
C LEU A 27 11.02 -2.83 -13.39
N GLU A 28 11.67 -2.59 -14.51
CA GLU A 28 12.98 -3.17 -14.90
C GLU A 28 14.10 -3.00 -13.86
N ASN A 29 13.95 -2.07 -12.91
CA ASN A 29 14.99 -1.81 -11.91
C ASN A 29 14.53 -2.08 -10.47
N TYR A 30 13.28 -2.48 -10.23
CA TYR A 30 12.82 -2.78 -8.88
C TYR A 30 13.19 -4.22 -8.49
N GLN A 31 13.94 -4.37 -7.40
CA GLN A 31 14.47 -5.67 -6.94
C GLN A 31 13.62 -6.26 -5.79
N GLY A 32 12.57 -5.55 -5.36
CA GLY A 32 11.65 -6.08 -4.36
C GLY A 32 10.72 -7.13 -4.94
N THR A 33 10.21 -7.99 -4.09
CA THR A 33 9.20 -9.00 -4.44
C THR A 33 7.94 -8.81 -3.61
N PRO A 34 6.73 -9.00 -4.19
CA PRO A 34 5.50 -8.82 -3.47
C PRO A 34 5.42 -9.74 -2.26
N PHE A 35 4.85 -9.23 -1.16
CA PHE A 35 4.65 -9.99 0.05
C PHE A 35 3.74 -11.20 -0.19
N GLN A 36 4.16 -12.35 0.31
CA GLN A 36 3.31 -13.54 0.51
C GLN A 36 3.94 -14.43 1.57
N ASP A 37 3.11 -15.14 2.31
CA ASP A 37 3.53 -16.11 3.31
C ASP A 37 2.54 -17.27 3.42
N ASN A 38 2.59 -18.05 4.50
CA ASN A 38 1.68 -19.18 4.71
C ASN A 38 0.25 -18.75 5.09
N VAL A 39 0.01 -17.48 5.40
CA VAL A 39 -1.30 -16.90 5.73
C VAL A 39 -1.85 -16.10 4.54
N TYR A 40 -1.01 -15.26 3.95
CA TYR A 40 -1.34 -14.50 2.75
C TYR A 40 -0.64 -15.08 1.52
N HIS A 41 -1.41 -15.71 0.64
CA HIS A 41 -0.89 -16.41 -0.54
C HIS A 41 -1.04 -15.61 -1.84
N GLY A 42 -1.54 -14.38 -1.77
CA GLY A 42 -2.00 -13.63 -2.94
C GLY A 42 -0.92 -12.99 -3.82
N GLY A 43 0.31 -12.84 -3.35
CA GLY A 43 1.34 -12.08 -4.06
C GLY A 43 0.93 -10.59 -4.22
N PRO A 44 0.99 -9.99 -5.45
CA PRO A 44 0.58 -8.60 -5.65
C PRO A 44 -0.83 -8.32 -5.15
N GLN A 45 -0.97 -7.29 -4.31
CA GLN A 45 -2.28 -6.94 -3.75
C GLN A 45 -3.18 -6.32 -4.84
N LYS A 46 -4.48 -6.62 -4.81
CA LYS A 46 -5.40 -6.26 -5.91
C LYS A 46 -5.98 -4.85 -5.76
N ILE A 47 -6.04 -4.12 -6.90
CA ILE A 47 -6.78 -2.86 -7.05
C ILE A 47 -7.82 -3.04 -8.19
N PRO A 48 -9.11 -2.76 -7.94
CA PRO A 48 -9.72 -2.21 -6.71
C PRO A 48 -9.71 -3.20 -5.55
N GLY A 49 -9.69 -2.66 -4.33
CA GLY A 49 -9.71 -3.43 -3.10
C GLY A 49 -8.83 -2.85 -2.02
N ARG A 50 -8.67 -3.62 -0.96
CA ARG A 50 -7.86 -3.24 0.21
C ARG A 50 -6.40 -3.63 -0.02
N VAL A 51 -5.51 -2.65 0.15
CA VAL A 51 -4.06 -2.80 0.12
C VAL A 51 -3.54 -2.63 1.55
N GLN A 52 -3.07 -3.71 2.15
CA GLN A 52 -2.54 -3.74 3.52
C GLN A 52 -1.16 -3.11 3.58
N CYS A 53 -0.96 -2.12 4.44
CA CYS A 53 0.34 -1.46 4.60
C CYS A 53 1.40 -2.41 5.14
N ALA A 54 1.05 -3.28 6.09
CA ALA A 54 1.97 -4.26 6.66
C ALA A 54 2.41 -5.35 5.66
N TYR A 55 1.71 -5.52 4.53
CA TYR A 55 2.12 -6.44 3.47
C TYR A 55 3.07 -5.77 2.45
N TYR A 56 3.98 -4.93 2.98
CA TYR A 56 5.03 -4.34 2.16
C TYR A 56 5.98 -5.41 1.60
N ASP A 57 6.62 -5.10 0.48
CA ASP A 57 7.41 -6.06 -0.30
C ASP A 57 8.59 -6.64 0.51
N PHE A 58 9.12 -7.76 0.04
CA PHE A 58 10.39 -8.32 0.49
C PHE A 58 11.57 -7.70 -0.26
N SER A 59 12.77 -7.93 0.21
CA SER A 59 14.13 -7.62 -0.23
C SER A 59 14.84 -6.60 0.66
N GLY A 60 14.25 -6.30 1.82
CA GLY A 60 14.93 -5.61 2.91
C GLY A 60 15.09 -4.10 2.75
N GLU A 61 15.89 -3.57 3.66
CA GLU A 61 16.22 -2.15 3.79
C GLU A 61 16.82 -1.57 2.51
N GLY A 62 16.39 -0.36 2.12
CA GLY A 62 16.85 0.35 0.94
C GLY A 62 16.24 -0.15 -0.39
N VAL A 63 15.56 -1.30 -0.40
CA VAL A 63 14.89 -1.88 -1.58
C VAL A 63 13.37 -1.92 -1.39
N ALA A 64 12.91 -2.64 -0.39
CA ALA A 64 11.48 -2.81 -0.10
C ALA A 64 10.96 -1.77 0.87
N TYR A 65 11.81 -1.27 1.74
CA TYR A 65 11.50 -0.24 2.72
C TYR A 65 12.76 0.53 3.12
N HIS A 66 12.56 1.62 3.86
CA HIS A 66 13.56 2.33 4.63
C HIS A 66 12.95 2.67 5.98
N ASP A 67 13.60 2.23 7.02
CA ASP A 67 13.24 2.51 8.39
C ASP A 67 14.44 3.11 9.13
N LEU A 68 14.19 4.03 10.05
CA LEU A 68 15.24 4.66 10.85
C LEU A 68 15.65 3.79 12.04
N ASP A 69 14.81 2.85 12.42
CA ASP A 69 15.08 1.85 13.45
C ASP A 69 15.63 0.56 12.83
N ALA A 70 16.62 -0.02 13.48
CA ALA A 70 17.23 -1.27 13.02
C ALA A 70 16.41 -2.51 13.41
N ALA A 71 15.46 -2.37 14.32
CA ALA A 71 14.66 -3.45 14.86
C ALA A 71 13.20 -3.03 15.00
N ASN A 72 12.29 -3.96 14.76
CA ASN A 72 10.86 -3.78 14.91
C ASN A 72 10.48 -3.54 16.39
N ASN A 73 9.94 -2.38 16.70
CA ASN A 73 9.50 -2.01 18.04
C ASN A 73 8.16 -2.65 18.43
N GLY A 74 7.39 -3.13 17.46
CA GLY A 74 6.09 -3.76 17.68
C GLY A 74 6.19 -5.27 17.75
N SER A 75 6.27 -5.97 16.61
CA SER A 75 6.35 -7.43 16.57
C SER A 75 7.69 -7.94 17.12
N GLY A 76 7.62 -8.93 18.00
CA GLY A 76 8.79 -9.47 18.71
C GLY A 76 9.27 -8.64 19.89
N ASN A 77 8.79 -7.40 20.07
CA ASN A 77 9.14 -6.49 21.17
C ASN A 77 7.91 -6.12 21.99
N LEU A 78 7.13 -5.08 21.63
CA LEU A 78 5.87 -4.74 22.30
C LEU A 78 4.90 -5.93 22.29
N ASN A 79 4.88 -6.70 21.21
CA ASN A 79 4.19 -7.97 21.08
C ASN A 79 5.23 -9.10 21.19
N PRO A 80 5.54 -9.63 22.40
CA PRO A 80 6.61 -10.59 22.59
C PRO A 80 6.40 -11.85 21.76
N ALA A 81 7.50 -12.36 21.19
CA ALA A 81 7.48 -13.62 20.44
C ALA A 81 6.92 -14.76 21.30
N ASN A 82 5.90 -15.43 20.80
CA ASN A 82 5.19 -16.51 21.51
C ASN A 82 4.71 -17.63 20.59
N GLY A 83 5.22 -17.70 19.35
CA GLY A 83 4.82 -18.65 18.32
C GLY A 83 3.54 -18.27 17.56
N THR A 84 2.93 -17.12 17.84
CA THR A 84 1.75 -16.67 17.09
C THR A 84 2.12 -15.77 15.93
N TYR A 85 1.37 -15.90 14.83
CA TYR A 85 1.59 -15.14 13.60
C TYR A 85 1.63 -13.63 13.82
N LEU A 86 0.67 -13.08 14.58
CA LEU A 86 0.55 -11.65 14.79
C LEU A 86 1.67 -11.07 15.66
N ASN A 87 2.12 -11.81 16.69
CA ASN A 87 3.20 -11.36 17.55
C ASN A 87 4.58 -11.41 16.87
N GLU A 88 4.74 -12.31 15.89
CA GLU A 88 6.01 -12.55 15.21
C GLU A 88 6.02 -12.05 13.75
N PHE A 89 5.00 -11.32 13.35
CA PHE A 89 4.86 -10.82 11.99
C PHE A 89 6.04 -9.91 11.62
N ARG A 90 6.88 -10.38 10.70
CA ARG A 90 8.06 -9.65 10.19
C ARG A 90 8.99 -9.08 11.29
N MET A 91 9.03 -9.71 12.46
CA MET A 91 9.74 -9.22 13.67
C MET A 91 11.25 -9.05 13.50
N ARG A 92 11.84 -9.52 12.39
CA ARG A 92 13.29 -9.44 12.11
C ARG A 92 13.63 -8.33 11.10
N GLU A 93 12.68 -7.50 10.76
CA GLU A 93 12.85 -6.38 9.83
C GLU A 93 12.78 -5.06 10.61
N GLY A 94 13.26 -3.95 10.02
CA GLY A 94 13.26 -2.65 10.68
C GLY A 94 11.88 -2.04 10.82
N VAL A 95 11.00 -2.25 9.82
CA VAL A 95 9.67 -1.62 9.82
C VAL A 95 8.86 -2.05 11.04
N ASP A 96 8.43 -1.06 11.81
CA ASP A 96 7.60 -1.29 12.97
C ASP A 96 6.22 -1.79 12.58
N THR A 97 5.88 -3.00 13.02
CA THR A 97 4.57 -3.60 12.75
C THR A 97 3.89 -4.02 14.06
N SER A 98 2.58 -3.87 14.08
CA SER A 98 1.74 -4.37 15.17
C SER A 98 0.36 -4.73 14.62
N TYR A 99 -0.56 -5.05 15.51
CA TYR A 99 -1.94 -5.40 15.15
C TYR A 99 -2.93 -4.87 16.18
N THR A 100 -4.18 -4.70 15.77
CA THR A 100 -5.27 -4.26 16.65
C THR A 100 -5.67 -5.33 17.64
N LYS A 101 -5.87 -4.92 18.89
CA LYS A 101 -6.19 -5.78 20.04
C LYS A 101 -7.42 -5.27 20.75
N PHE A 102 -8.36 -6.18 21.03
CA PHE A 102 -9.60 -5.81 21.72
C PHE A 102 -9.57 -6.06 23.23
N HIS A 103 -8.57 -6.83 23.72
CA HIS A 103 -8.39 -6.93 25.16
C HIS A 103 -8.01 -5.58 25.78
N ASP A 104 -8.48 -5.33 27.00
CA ASP A 104 -8.21 -4.10 27.76
C ASP A 104 -8.59 -2.78 27.01
N GLU A 105 -9.54 -2.86 26.10
CA GLU A 105 -10.02 -1.74 25.28
C GLU A 105 -8.88 -1.00 24.53
N ILE A 106 -7.85 -1.73 24.05
CA ILE A 106 -6.73 -1.12 23.36
C ILE A 106 -7.19 -0.48 22.05
N ASP A 107 -7.82 -1.27 21.16
CA ASP A 107 -8.25 -0.86 19.83
C ASP A 107 -9.76 -0.99 19.60
N ASN A 108 -10.54 -1.13 20.66
CA ASN A 108 -12.00 -1.14 20.66
C ASN A 108 -12.56 -0.23 21.76
N ASN A 109 -11.88 0.88 21.99
CA ASN A 109 -12.22 1.83 23.04
C ASN A 109 -13.30 2.82 22.55
N PRO A 110 -14.01 3.50 23.49
CA PRO A 110 -15.11 4.40 23.14
C PRO A 110 -14.64 5.71 22.43
N TYR A 111 -13.34 5.94 22.31
CA TYR A 111 -12.77 7.10 21.62
C TYR A 111 -12.41 6.80 20.17
N ASP A 112 -12.51 5.54 19.70
CA ASP A 112 -12.35 5.21 18.31
C ASP A 112 -13.42 5.91 17.45
N LEU A 113 -12.99 6.55 16.39
CA LEU A 113 -13.89 7.22 15.45
C LEU A 113 -14.51 6.21 14.48
N VAL A 114 -13.81 5.12 14.24
CA VAL A 114 -14.25 3.97 13.47
C VAL A 114 -13.68 2.70 14.11
N PRO A 115 -14.49 1.68 14.43
CA PRO A 115 -13.97 0.45 14.99
C PRO A 115 -13.11 -0.28 13.94
N PRO A 116 -11.83 -0.57 14.21
CA PRO A 116 -11.00 -1.36 13.33
C PRO A 116 -11.41 -2.84 13.41
N PRO A 117 -11.07 -3.69 12.42
CA PRO A 117 -11.13 -5.14 12.60
C PRO A 117 -10.15 -5.61 13.69
N GLU A 118 -10.52 -6.58 14.50
CA GLU A 118 -9.58 -7.23 15.42
C GLU A 118 -8.49 -7.99 14.65
N GLY A 119 -7.25 -7.93 15.14
CA GLY A 119 -6.12 -8.57 14.47
C GLY A 119 -5.66 -7.89 13.19
N GLN A 120 -6.13 -6.66 12.90
CA GLN A 120 -5.70 -5.89 11.76
C GLN A 120 -4.24 -5.47 11.92
N LEU A 121 -3.36 -5.99 11.05
CA LEU A 121 -1.96 -5.58 10.99
C LEU A 121 -1.82 -4.12 10.52
N TYR A 122 -0.81 -3.42 11.03
CA TYR A 122 -0.48 -2.07 10.63
C TYR A 122 1.02 -1.80 10.71
N VAL A 123 1.49 -0.81 9.94
CA VAL A 123 2.80 -0.18 10.11
C VAL A 123 2.62 0.95 11.12
N GLY A 124 3.43 0.97 12.17
CA GLY A 124 3.31 1.92 13.28
C GLY A 124 4.59 2.68 13.55
N TRP A 125 4.59 3.47 14.63
CA TRP A 125 5.73 4.29 15.12
C TRP A 125 6.43 5.13 14.05
N THR A 126 5.76 5.39 12.95
CA THR A 126 6.34 6.01 11.75
C THR A 126 7.09 7.31 12.03
N THR A 127 8.20 7.51 11.34
CA THR A 127 9.07 8.70 11.45
C THR A 127 9.30 9.35 10.08
N PRO A 128 9.40 10.71 9.98
CA PRO A 128 9.68 11.37 8.71
C PRO A 128 10.97 10.88 8.06
N GLY A 129 10.88 10.53 6.77
CA GLY A 129 11.96 9.94 5.99
C GLY A 129 11.73 8.47 5.65
N GLU A 130 11.01 7.75 6.50
CA GLU A 130 10.67 6.34 6.29
C GLU A 130 9.73 6.14 5.09
N TRP A 131 9.82 4.96 4.50
CA TRP A 131 8.97 4.55 3.39
C TRP A 131 8.91 3.04 3.25
N PHE A 132 7.84 2.56 2.64
CA PHE A 132 7.68 1.15 2.28
C PHE A 132 7.00 1.00 0.92
N ASN A 133 7.34 -0.06 0.22
CA ASN A 133 6.84 -0.42 -1.10
C ASN A 133 5.79 -1.51 -1.03
N LEU A 134 4.77 -1.37 -1.86
CA LEU A 134 3.63 -2.27 -1.97
C LEU A 134 3.47 -2.65 -3.45
N THR A 135 3.79 -3.88 -3.81
CA THR A 135 3.48 -4.37 -5.16
C THR A 135 1.99 -4.65 -5.28
N VAL A 136 1.36 -4.01 -6.25
CA VAL A 136 -0.07 -4.12 -6.52
C VAL A 136 -0.34 -4.56 -7.95
N GLU A 137 -1.48 -5.23 -8.17
CA GLU A 137 -2.02 -5.52 -9.48
C GLU A 137 -3.30 -4.74 -9.70
N VAL A 138 -3.26 -3.77 -10.61
CA VAL A 138 -4.41 -2.99 -11.03
C VAL A 138 -5.18 -3.76 -12.09
N GLU A 139 -6.36 -4.26 -11.76
CA GLU A 139 -7.16 -5.11 -12.66
C GLU A 139 -7.68 -4.35 -13.87
N ARG A 140 -8.01 -3.08 -13.70
CA ARG A 140 -8.54 -2.20 -14.77
C ARG A 140 -7.92 -0.81 -14.68
N ALA A 141 -7.51 -0.27 -15.82
CA ALA A 141 -7.09 1.13 -15.87
C ALA A 141 -8.26 2.06 -15.50
N GLY A 142 -8.01 3.07 -14.67
CA GLY A 142 -9.07 3.97 -14.24
C GLY A 142 -8.61 5.02 -13.24
N VAL A 143 -9.59 5.80 -12.78
CA VAL A 143 -9.44 6.71 -11.66
C VAL A 143 -9.97 6.02 -10.41
N TYR A 144 -9.20 6.09 -9.33
CA TYR A 144 -9.53 5.50 -8.05
C TYR A 144 -9.51 6.56 -6.95
N THR A 145 -10.49 6.50 -6.07
CA THR A 145 -10.44 7.17 -4.78
C THR A 145 -9.84 6.23 -3.75
N ILE A 146 -9.12 6.79 -2.80
CA ILE A 146 -8.42 6.03 -1.77
C ILE A 146 -8.93 6.46 -0.40
N ASP A 147 -9.25 5.48 0.45
CA ASP A 147 -9.47 5.69 1.89
C ASP A 147 -8.29 5.13 2.66
N LEU A 148 -8.03 5.66 3.85
CA LEU A 148 -6.96 5.22 4.74
C LEU A 148 -7.53 4.91 6.12
N LEU A 149 -7.34 3.67 6.60
CA LEU A 149 -7.55 3.29 7.99
C LEU A 149 -6.26 3.56 8.78
N TYR A 150 -6.33 4.38 9.83
CA TYR A 150 -5.15 4.87 10.52
C TYR A 150 -5.42 5.34 11.95
N THR A 151 -4.33 5.54 12.72
CA THR A 151 -4.28 6.44 13.87
C THR A 151 -3.13 7.44 13.71
N SER A 152 -3.19 8.59 14.37
CA SER A 152 -2.11 9.58 14.30
C SER A 152 -2.06 10.49 15.53
N ASN A 153 -0.88 10.61 16.13
CA ASN A 153 -0.68 11.44 17.33
C ASN A 153 -0.88 12.93 17.03
N ARG A 154 -0.13 13.47 16.06
CA ARG A 154 -0.10 14.92 15.79
C ARG A 154 -0.48 15.27 14.35
N GLY A 155 -0.90 14.29 13.58
CA GLY A 155 -1.03 14.45 12.16
C GLY A 155 0.33 14.52 11.47
N GLY A 156 0.29 14.94 10.20
CA GLY A 156 1.49 15.02 9.38
C GLY A 156 1.15 15.00 7.91
N THR A 157 2.11 14.62 7.09
CA THR A 157 1.91 14.40 5.66
C THR A 157 2.59 13.11 5.23
N ILE A 158 1.92 12.40 4.32
CA ILE A 158 2.49 11.28 3.57
C ILE A 158 2.51 11.61 2.08
N SER A 159 3.26 10.86 1.29
CA SER A 159 3.18 10.89 -0.16
C SER A 159 3.00 9.49 -0.72
N LEU A 160 2.43 9.42 -1.93
CA LEU A 160 2.34 8.19 -2.71
C LEU A 160 3.13 8.35 -4.00
N ASN A 161 4.03 7.41 -4.27
CA ASN A 161 4.69 7.29 -5.56
C ASN A 161 4.21 6.02 -6.25
N ARG A 162 4.33 5.95 -7.56
CA ARG A 162 4.13 4.77 -8.39
C ARG A 162 5.34 4.54 -9.27
N ASN A 163 5.96 3.38 -9.15
CA ASN A 163 7.15 3.00 -9.92
C ASN A 163 8.24 4.08 -9.84
N GLY A 164 8.52 4.58 -8.63
CA GLY A 164 9.51 5.62 -8.35
C GLY A 164 9.12 7.05 -8.76
N LYS A 165 7.94 7.26 -9.37
CA LYS A 165 7.45 8.59 -9.79
C LYS A 165 6.35 9.10 -8.86
N PRO A 166 6.30 10.40 -8.56
CA PRO A 166 5.24 10.97 -7.74
C PRO A 166 3.85 10.67 -8.34
N LEU A 167 2.95 10.16 -7.52
CA LEU A 167 1.54 9.97 -7.83
C LEU A 167 0.70 11.02 -7.09
N VAL A 168 0.95 11.19 -5.78
CA VAL A 168 0.43 12.27 -4.94
C VAL A 168 1.54 12.74 -4.01
N SER A 169 1.98 13.98 -4.17
CA SER A 169 3.18 14.47 -3.49
C SER A 169 2.97 14.85 -2.03
N SER A 170 1.74 15.17 -1.63
CA SER A 170 1.43 15.59 -0.26
C SER A 170 -0.02 15.27 0.07
N ILE A 171 -0.19 14.45 1.09
CA ILE A 171 -1.49 14.07 1.63
C ILE A 171 -1.44 14.40 3.12
N LYS A 172 -2.33 15.29 3.56
CA LYS A 172 -2.42 15.70 4.97
C LYS A 172 -3.10 14.58 5.76
N ILE A 173 -2.45 14.11 6.80
CA ILE A 173 -3.00 13.19 7.80
C ILE A 173 -3.48 14.02 9.00
N VAL A 174 -4.72 13.80 9.41
CA VAL A 174 -5.31 14.49 10.56
C VAL A 174 -4.98 13.72 11.84
N SER A 175 -4.72 14.45 12.94
CA SER A 175 -4.55 13.83 14.25
C SER A 175 -5.84 13.13 14.70
N THR A 176 -5.69 11.97 15.32
CA THR A 176 -6.78 11.24 15.98
C THR A 176 -6.70 11.38 17.51
N ARG A 177 -5.83 12.28 17.99
CA ARG A 177 -5.62 12.51 19.42
C ARG A 177 -6.88 13.06 20.07
N ASN A 178 -7.21 12.49 21.23
CA ASN A 178 -8.26 12.98 22.12
C ASN A 178 -7.74 12.96 23.57
N ASP A 179 -7.46 14.12 24.12
CA ASP A 179 -6.92 14.27 25.48
C ASP A 179 -7.96 13.93 26.58
N ASN A 180 -9.23 13.70 26.23
CA ASN A 180 -10.24 13.22 27.17
C ASN A 180 -10.11 11.73 27.47
N ASP A 181 -9.34 10.97 26.70
CA ASP A 181 -9.05 9.58 27.03
C ASP A 181 -8.18 9.54 28.31
N PRO A 182 -8.66 8.90 29.39
CA PRO A 182 -7.92 8.83 30.65
C PRO A 182 -6.63 8.01 30.57
N VAL A 183 -6.49 7.19 29.52
CA VAL A 183 -5.31 6.34 29.30
C VAL A 183 -4.30 7.12 28.45
N ALA A 184 -3.28 7.69 29.09
CA ALA A 184 -2.36 8.63 28.46
C ALA A 184 -1.69 8.14 27.16
N TRP A 185 -1.22 6.89 27.13
CA TRP A 185 -0.58 6.33 25.95
C TRP A 185 -1.58 6.09 24.81
N ARG A 186 -2.88 5.85 25.15
CA ARG A 186 -3.94 5.59 24.17
C ARG A 186 -4.50 6.87 23.55
N GLN A 187 -4.28 8.05 24.12
CA GLN A 187 -4.87 9.33 23.68
C GLN A 187 -4.73 9.63 22.18
N TRP A 188 -3.79 9.05 21.49
CA TRP A 188 -3.61 9.22 20.04
C TRP A 188 -3.90 7.94 19.24
N HIS A 189 -4.12 6.83 19.90
CA HIS A 189 -4.31 5.51 19.30
C HIS A 189 -5.81 5.24 19.08
N HIS A 190 -6.52 6.23 18.53
CA HIS A 190 -7.93 6.12 18.20
C HIS A 190 -8.08 5.94 16.69
N TRP A 191 -8.69 4.82 16.31
CA TRP A 191 -8.84 4.45 14.90
C TRP A 191 -9.82 5.34 14.16
N ASN A 192 -9.46 5.71 12.94
CA ASN A 192 -10.26 6.53 12.04
C ASN A 192 -10.08 6.10 10.59
N VAL A 193 -11.04 6.45 9.74
CA VAL A 193 -10.95 6.34 8.28
C VAL A 193 -10.97 7.73 7.67
N MET A 194 -9.88 8.10 6.97
CA MET A 194 -9.91 9.25 6.06
C MET A 194 -10.48 8.80 4.73
N THR A 195 -11.72 9.21 4.45
CA THR A 195 -12.40 8.87 3.20
C THR A 195 -11.99 9.79 2.07
N ASN A 196 -11.79 9.24 0.86
CA ASN A 196 -11.42 9.99 -0.35
C ASN A 196 -10.21 10.91 -0.13
N PHE A 197 -9.22 10.47 0.66
CA PHE A 197 -8.06 11.30 0.99
C PHE A 197 -7.15 11.57 -0.21
N ALA A 198 -7.25 10.75 -1.25
CA ALA A 198 -6.57 10.94 -2.52
C ALA A 198 -7.40 10.41 -3.69
N GLU A 199 -7.16 11.00 -4.85
CA GLU A 199 -7.67 10.51 -6.13
C GLU A 199 -6.48 10.28 -7.06
N VAL A 200 -6.40 9.09 -7.66
CA VAL A 200 -5.26 8.68 -8.48
C VAL A 200 -5.71 8.01 -9.77
N LYS A 201 -4.97 8.25 -10.85
CA LYS A 201 -5.14 7.53 -12.12
C LYS A 201 -4.12 6.41 -12.22
N LEU A 202 -4.60 5.17 -12.29
CA LEU A 202 -3.75 3.98 -12.38
C LEU A 202 -3.96 3.27 -13.73
N PRO A 203 -2.88 2.84 -14.41
CA PRO A 203 -2.97 1.95 -15.55
C PRO A 203 -3.25 0.52 -15.07
N LYS A 204 -3.77 -0.33 -15.96
CA LYS A 204 -3.86 -1.78 -15.72
C LYS A 204 -2.48 -2.43 -15.61
N GLY A 205 -2.35 -3.44 -14.77
CA GLY A 205 -1.15 -4.27 -14.61
C GLY A 205 -0.42 -4.04 -13.27
N ILE A 206 0.77 -4.60 -13.18
CA ILE A 206 1.59 -4.54 -11.96
C ILE A 206 2.17 -3.12 -11.80
N SER A 207 2.15 -2.65 -10.57
CA SER A 207 2.77 -1.39 -10.15
C SER A 207 3.35 -1.54 -8.75
N VAL A 208 4.39 -0.79 -8.44
CA VAL A 208 4.90 -0.63 -7.08
C VAL A 208 4.43 0.73 -6.57
N LEU A 209 3.66 0.72 -5.49
CA LEU A 209 3.28 1.92 -4.76
C LEU A 209 4.26 2.12 -3.61
N THR A 210 4.82 3.33 -3.47
CA THR A 210 5.64 3.69 -2.32
C THR A 210 4.84 4.64 -1.43
N VAL A 211 4.62 4.25 -0.18
CA VAL A 211 4.12 5.14 0.87
C VAL A 211 5.34 5.73 1.58
N ARG A 212 5.41 7.06 1.67
CA ARG A 212 6.51 7.74 2.36
C ARG A 212 5.97 8.67 3.41
N ILE A 213 6.58 8.66 4.59
CA ILE A 213 6.32 9.60 5.67
C ILE A 213 7.11 10.87 5.38
N VAL A 214 6.42 12.00 5.17
CA VAL A 214 7.04 13.28 4.78
C VAL A 214 7.23 14.18 5.99
N THR A 215 6.19 14.36 6.80
CA THR A 215 6.24 15.15 8.03
C THR A 215 5.37 14.52 9.11
N GLY A 216 5.56 14.93 10.35
CA GLY A 216 4.82 14.37 11.48
C GLY A 216 5.47 13.10 11.98
N GLY A 217 4.72 12.04 12.09
CA GLY A 217 5.17 10.75 12.62
C GLY A 217 4.24 10.26 13.74
N ASN A 218 4.61 9.13 14.34
CA ASN A 218 3.73 8.42 15.27
C ASN A 218 2.33 8.22 14.68
N MET A 219 2.30 7.66 13.46
CA MET A 219 1.10 7.23 12.77
C MET A 219 1.09 5.72 12.68
N ASN A 220 -0.08 5.12 12.83
CA ASN A 220 -0.32 3.73 12.50
C ASN A 220 -1.11 3.70 11.20
N LEU A 221 -0.56 3.07 10.17
CA LEU A 221 -1.14 2.96 8.84
C LEU A 221 -1.55 1.50 8.60
N ALA A 222 -2.84 1.22 8.61
CA ALA A 222 -3.33 -0.15 8.47
C ALA A 222 -3.52 -0.55 7.01
N CYS A 223 -4.36 0.16 6.28
CA CYS A 223 -4.64 -0.18 4.88
C CYS A 223 -5.12 1.02 4.06
N LEU A 224 -4.91 0.90 2.75
CA LEU A 224 -5.42 1.79 1.72
C LEU A 224 -6.55 1.06 0.96
N ASP A 225 -7.77 1.56 1.03
CA ASP A 225 -8.91 1.01 0.28
C ASP A 225 -9.09 1.76 -1.03
N PHE A 226 -8.80 1.10 -2.15
CA PHE A 226 -8.93 1.64 -3.50
C PHE A 226 -10.30 1.34 -4.07
N ARG A 227 -11.07 2.37 -4.39
CA ARG A 227 -12.39 2.23 -5.01
C ARG A 227 -12.41 2.90 -6.38
N PRO A 228 -12.99 2.25 -7.42
CA PRO A 228 -13.17 2.92 -8.70
C PRO A 228 -14.01 4.18 -8.52
N LYS A 229 -13.53 5.30 -9.07
CA LYS A 229 -14.35 6.52 -9.13
C LYS A 229 -15.39 6.32 -10.23
N ASN A 230 -16.64 6.15 -9.84
CA ASN A 230 -17.76 6.12 -10.79
C ASN A 230 -17.84 7.50 -11.48
N LYS A 231 -18.12 7.45 -12.80
CA LYS A 231 -18.32 8.65 -13.61
C LYS A 231 -19.61 9.35 -13.23
#